data_32121d103cba63d2d14a7a607e8ab13f
#
_entry.id   32121d103cba63d2d14a7a607e8ab13f
#
_cell.length_a   1.000
_cell.length_b   1.000
_cell.length_c   1.000
_cell.angle_alpha   90.00
_cell.angle_beta   90.00
_cell.angle_gamma   90.00
#
_symmetry.space_group_name_H-M   'P 1'
#
loop_
_entity.id
_entity.type
_entity.pdbx_description
1 polymer ?
#
loop_
_entity_poly.entity_id
_entity_poly.type
_entity_poly.pdbx_seq_one_letter_code
_entity_poly.pdbx_strand_id
1 'polypeptide(L)' 'MVVDLVNYCLVNLVQDPERLEVKAEREDRALVIKVRCAPEDAGRIIGRGGRVINAVRTLARAAADGRQRVEVQLLE' A
#
# COMPACT_ATOMS: atom_id res chain seq x y z
N MET A 1 5.20 9.62 -6.28
CA MET A 1 3.81 10.06 -6.48
C MET A 1 2.84 9.08 -5.86
N VAL A 2 2.40 8.06 -6.60
CA VAL A 2 1.45 7.09 -6.04
C VAL A 2 2.08 6.32 -4.87
N VAL A 3 3.33 5.89 -5.02
CA VAL A 3 4.01 5.16 -3.94
C VAL A 3 4.21 6.04 -2.70
N ASP A 4 4.43 7.33 -2.88
CA ASP A 4 4.58 8.24 -1.74
C ASP A 4 3.26 8.39 -0.98
N LEU A 5 2.14 8.43 -1.70
CA LEU A 5 0.83 8.50 -1.08
C LEU A 5 0.56 7.26 -0.25
N VAL A 6 0.83 6.09 -0.81
CA VAL A 6 0.63 4.82 -0.10
C VAL A 6 1.53 4.76 1.14
N ASN A 7 2.80 5.14 0.99
CA ASN A 7 3.71 5.17 2.11
C ASN A 7 3.23 6.10 3.22
N TYR A 8 2.77 7.29 2.84
CA TYR A 8 2.25 8.26 3.81
C TYR A 8 1.06 7.68 4.58
N CYS A 9 0.14 7.05 3.88
CA CYS A 9 -1.02 6.44 4.53
C CYS A 9 -0.59 5.37 5.53
N LEU A 10 0.31 4.49 5.12
CA LEU A 10 0.69 3.34 5.93
C LEU A 10 1.60 3.70 7.10
N VAL A 11 2.50 4.65 6.92
CA VAL A 11 3.40 5.05 8.01
C VAL A 11 2.64 5.65 9.19
N ASN A 12 1.48 6.21 8.92
CA ASN A 12 0.63 6.77 9.97
C ASN A 12 -0.25 5.72 10.67
N LEU A 13 -0.28 4.50 10.15
CA LEU A 13 -1.10 3.43 10.71
C LEU A 13 -0.30 2.41 11.52
N VAL A 14 0.96 2.20 11.15
CA VAL A 14 1.77 1.16 11.79
C VAL A 14 2.39 1.65 13.09
N GLN A 15 2.67 0.71 13.98
CA GLN A 15 3.36 1.02 15.23
C GLN A 15 4.88 0.96 15.07
N ASP A 16 5.37 0.22 14.08
CA ASP A 16 6.79 0.05 13.84
C ASP A 16 7.15 0.52 12.43
N PRO A 17 7.22 1.85 12.24
CA PRO A 17 7.50 2.39 10.90
C PRO A 17 8.90 2.05 10.39
N GLU A 18 9.84 1.70 11.28
CA GLU A 18 11.16 1.33 10.83
C GLU A 18 11.17 0.02 10.06
N ARG A 19 10.18 -0.84 10.30
CA ARG A 19 10.05 -2.11 9.59
C ARG A 19 9.09 -2.03 8.41
N LEU A 20 8.50 -0.87 8.19
CA LEU A 20 7.61 -0.67 7.05
C LEU A 20 8.45 -0.43 5.80
N GLU A 21 8.16 -1.19 4.76
CA GLU A 21 8.83 -1.07 3.48
C GLU A 21 7.77 -1.00 2.39
N VAL A 22 7.81 0.06 1.61
CA VAL A 22 6.87 0.27 0.51
C VAL A 22 7.68 0.46 -0.75
N LYS A 23 7.56 -0.46 -1.70
CA LYS A 23 8.30 -0.42 -2.95
C LYS A 23 7.35 -0.51 -4.13
N ALA A 24 7.65 0.24 -5.17
CA ALA A 24 6.89 0.19 -6.41
C ALA A 24 7.70 -0.55 -7.46
N GLU A 25 7.06 -1.50 -8.12
CA GLU A 25 7.66 -2.22 -9.24
C GLU A 25 6.72 -2.15 -10.42
N ARG A 26 7.28 -1.96 -11.59
CA ARG A 26 6.49 -1.95 -12.81
C ARG A 26 6.48 -3.35 -13.40
N GLU A 27 5.30 -3.94 -13.50
CA GLU A 27 5.12 -5.28 -14.04
C GLU A 27 4.09 -5.19 -15.15
N ASP A 28 4.48 -5.58 -16.36
CA ASP A 28 3.65 -5.43 -17.55
C ASP A 28 3.19 -3.97 -17.66
N ARG A 29 1.90 -3.73 -17.57
CA ARG A 29 1.34 -2.37 -17.64
C ARG A 29 0.79 -1.91 -16.31
N ALA A 30 1.17 -2.59 -15.24
CA ALA A 30 0.70 -2.28 -13.91
C ALA A 30 1.83 -1.74 -13.04
N LEU A 31 1.48 -0.84 -12.15
CA LEU A 31 2.36 -0.43 -11.06
C LEU A 31 1.97 -1.27 -9.86
N VAL A 32 2.87 -2.11 -9.40
CA VAL A 32 2.62 -2.98 -8.26
C VAL A 32 3.35 -2.41 -7.06
N ILE A 33 2.59 -2.03 -6.05
CA ILE A 33 3.15 -1.48 -4.82
C ILE A 33 3.20 -2.61 -3.80
N LYS A 34 4.42 -3.00 -3.44
CA LYS A 34 4.65 -4.10 -2.51
C LYS A 34 4.95 -3.54 -1.14
N VAL A 35 4.23 -4.03 -0.15
CA VAL A 35 4.31 -3.54 1.22
C VAL A 35 4.77 -4.66 2.14
N ARG A 36 5.79 -4.36 2.95
CA ARG A 36 6.22 -5.26 4.02
C ARG A 36 6.17 -4.48 5.33
N CYS A 37 5.81 -5.16 6.39
CA CYS A 37 5.73 -4.54 7.71
C CYS A 37 6.05 -5.56 8.80
N ALA A 38 6.12 -5.08 10.04
CA ALA A 38 6.21 -5.97 11.18
C ALA A 38 4.97 -6.85 11.24
N PRO A 39 5.09 -8.12 11.62
CA PRO A 39 3.91 -9.01 11.67
C PRO A 39 2.76 -8.44 12.49
N GLU A 40 3.07 -7.73 13.56
CA GLU A 40 2.07 -7.13 14.43
C GLU A 40 1.27 -6.01 13.73
N ASP A 41 1.84 -5.44 12.67
CA ASP A 41 1.20 -4.34 11.96
C ASP A 41 0.36 -4.79 10.77
N ALA A 42 0.46 -6.06 10.38
CA ALA A 42 -0.29 -6.56 9.23
C ALA A 42 -1.80 -6.34 9.38
N GLY A 43 -2.32 -6.60 10.57
CA GLY A 43 -3.75 -6.40 10.84
C GLY A 43 -4.18 -4.95 10.73
N ARG A 44 -3.29 -4.02 11.09
CA ARG A 44 -3.57 -2.59 10.96
C ARG A 44 -3.64 -2.14 9.52
N ILE A 45 -2.78 -2.69 8.70
CA ILE A 45 -2.75 -2.35 7.27
C ILE A 45 -3.96 -2.94 6.55
N ILE A 46 -4.34 -4.15 6.89
CA ILE A 46 -5.51 -4.80 6.28
C ILE A 46 -6.80 -4.13 6.77
N GLY A 47 -6.90 -3.94 8.08
CA GLY A 47 -8.10 -3.42 8.69
C GLY A 47 -9.19 -4.49 8.77
N ARG A 48 -10.25 -4.19 9.49
CA ARG A 48 -11.36 -5.13 9.67
C ARG A 48 -12.03 -5.39 8.31
N GLY A 49 -12.05 -6.66 7.91
CA GLY A 49 -12.65 -7.05 6.64
C GLY A 49 -11.95 -6.48 5.41
N GLY A 50 -10.69 -6.05 5.57
CA GLY A 50 -9.94 -5.48 4.46
C GLY A 50 -10.22 -4.01 4.18
N ARG A 51 -10.92 -3.32 5.09
CA ARG A 51 -11.35 -1.94 4.84
C ARG A 51 -10.20 -0.96 4.62
N VAL A 52 -9.12 -1.10 5.41
CA VAL A 52 -8.00 -0.17 5.30
C VAL A 52 -7.26 -0.37 3.99
N ILE A 53 -6.87 -1.61 3.69
CA ILE A 53 -6.11 -1.87 2.46
C ILE A 53 -6.94 -1.56 1.21
N ASN A 54 -8.25 -1.80 1.26
CA ASN A 54 -9.10 -1.46 0.13
C ASN A 54 -9.23 0.05 -0.06
N ALA A 55 -9.28 0.81 1.04
CA ALA A 55 -9.27 2.27 0.96
C ALA A 55 -7.95 2.79 0.38
N VAL A 56 -6.83 2.20 0.79
CA VAL A 56 -5.52 2.57 0.25
C VAL A 56 -5.46 2.28 -1.25
N ARG A 57 -5.98 1.14 -1.67
CA ARG A 57 -6.05 0.81 -3.10
C ARG A 57 -6.88 1.83 -3.88
N THR A 58 -8.01 2.24 -3.32
CA THR A 58 -8.86 3.24 -3.95
C THR A 58 -8.14 4.56 -4.11
N LEU A 59 -7.44 5.01 -3.07
CA LEU A 59 -6.66 6.25 -3.13
C LEU A 59 -5.53 6.15 -4.14
N ALA A 60 -4.83 5.02 -4.17
CA ALA A 60 -3.73 4.82 -5.10
C ALA A 60 -4.21 4.87 -6.55
N ARG A 61 -5.34 4.24 -6.84
CA ARG A 61 -5.92 4.26 -8.18
C ARG A 61 -6.37 5.65 -8.58
N ALA A 62 -6.95 6.40 -7.64
CA ALA A 62 -7.35 7.78 -7.90
C ALA A 62 -6.14 8.66 -8.20
N ALA A 63 -5.04 8.46 -7.48
CA ALA A 63 -3.81 9.21 -7.71
C ALA A 63 -3.20 8.90 -9.07
N ALA A 64 -3.37 7.67 -9.55
CA ALA A 64 -2.89 7.28 -10.88
C ALA A 64 -3.75 7.86 -11.99
N ASP A 65 -4.94 8.34 -11.66
CA ASP A 65 -5.84 9.04 -12.58
C ASP A 65 -6.18 8.22 -13.82
N GLY A 66 -6.37 6.91 -13.64
CA GLY A 66 -6.74 6.02 -14.74
C GLY A 66 -5.66 5.78 -15.78
N ARG A 67 -4.47 6.35 -15.60
CA ARG A 67 -3.40 6.26 -16.59
C ARG A 67 -2.69 4.92 -16.57
N GLN A 68 -2.77 4.22 -15.46
CA GLN A 68 -2.17 2.90 -15.34
C GLN A 68 -2.89 2.11 -14.27
N ARG A 69 -2.75 0.80 -14.39
CA ARG A 69 -3.29 -0.10 -13.39
C ARG A 69 -2.37 -0.07 -12.16
N VAL A 70 -2.99 0.01 -10.99
CA VAL A 70 -2.25 0.04 -9.73
C VAL A 70 -2.73 -1.09 -8.85
N GLU A 71 -1.79 -1.87 -8.33
CA GLU A 71 -2.05 -2.94 -7.39
C GLU A 71 -1.26 -2.69 -6.12
N VAL A 72 -1.87 -2.97 -4.98
CA VAL A 72 -1.20 -2.87 -3.68
C VAL A 72 -1.22 -4.26 -3.06
N GLN A 73 -0.04 -4.79 -2.77
CA GLN A 73 0.12 -6.13 -2.22
C GLN A 73 0.80 -6.06 -0.87
N LEU A 74 0.23 -6.71 0.12
CA LEU A 74 0.87 -6.88 1.42
C LEU A 74 1.62 -8.21 1.40
N LEU A 75 2.92 -8.13 1.58
CA LEU A 75 3.79 -9.31 1.61
C LEU A 75 4.07 -9.70 3.06
N GLU A 76 4.04 -10.97 3.31
CA GLU A 76 4.32 -11.48 4.66
C GLU A 76 5.71 -12.07 4.78
#